data_8a3f9348d042d1c327279771f3715267
#
_entry.id   8a3f9348d042d1c327279771f3715267
#
_cell.length_a   1.000
_cell.length_b   1.000
_cell.length_c   1.000
_cell.angle_alpha   90.00
_cell.angle_beta   90.00
_cell.angle_gamma   90.00
#
_symmetry.space_group_name_H-M   'P 1'
#
loop_
_entity.id
_entity.type
_entity.pdbx_description
1 polymer ?
#
loop_
_entity_poly.entity_id
_entity_poly.type
_entity_poly.pdbx_seq_one_letter_code
_entity_poly.pdbx_strand_id
1 'polypeptide(L)'
;MSSPTNQVAPIPVGPDAVAAMSPSNYVTAQTLRDGDPAEREAVHLTSADDKFTVGSWRAEPYAEYIENYPGDEYTRVLEGSITLTGDDGVAHTFGPGDSFTLTKGWRGEYRVTEPLVKQFAIYVPGEART
;
A
#
# COMPACT_ATOMS: atom_id res chain seq x y z
N MET A 1 -20.75 -12.51 -9.64
CA MET A 1 -21.84 -12.11 -8.82
C MET A 1 -21.67 -10.69 -8.39
N SER A 2 -22.68 -10.02 -8.18
CA SER A 2 -22.57 -8.62 -7.83
C SER A 2 -22.53 -8.44 -6.33
N SER A 3 -21.90 -7.40 -5.89
CA SER A 3 -21.89 -7.04 -4.49
C SER A 3 -23.24 -6.51 -4.11
N PRO A 4 -23.65 -6.76 -2.87
CA PRO A 4 -24.88 -6.15 -2.38
C PRO A 4 -24.71 -4.63 -2.36
N THR A 5 -25.80 -3.93 -2.59
CA THR A 5 -25.79 -2.49 -2.40
C THR A 5 -26.02 -2.18 -0.92
N ASN A 6 -25.65 -1.00 -0.51
CA ASN A 6 -25.88 -0.52 0.86
C ASN A 6 -25.21 -1.38 1.92
N GLN A 7 -24.10 -2.00 1.56
CA GLN A 7 -23.42 -2.84 2.51
C GLN A 7 -22.38 -2.05 3.26
N VAL A 8 -22.28 -2.30 4.56
CA VAL A 8 -21.22 -1.76 5.40
C VAL A 8 -20.29 -2.91 5.72
N ALA A 9 -19.01 -2.75 5.45
CA ALA A 9 -18.01 -3.76 5.74
C ALA A 9 -17.00 -3.16 6.70
N PRO A 10 -16.89 -3.65 7.93
CA PRO A 10 -15.88 -3.16 8.86
C PRO A 10 -14.49 -3.53 8.36
N ILE A 11 -13.54 -2.66 8.62
CA ILE A 11 -12.14 -2.92 8.29
C ILE A 11 -11.45 -3.32 9.59
N PRO A 12 -10.94 -4.54 9.70
CA PRO A 12 -10.33 -4.98 10.96
C PRO A 12 -9.01 -4.27 11.20
N VAL A 13 -8.68 -4.12 12.48
CA VAL A 13 -7.42 -3.55 12.93
C VAL A 13 -6.76 -4.52 13.90
N GLY A 14 -5.48 -4.29 14.20
CA GLY A 14 -4.75 -5.13 15.13
C GLY A 14 -4.54 -6.53 14.58
N PRO A 15 -4.50 -7.55 15.45
CA PRO A 15 -4.22 -8.93 15.00
C PRO A 15 -5.22 -9.43 13.97
N ASP A 16 -6.48 -8.99 14.05
CA ASP A 16 -7.50 -9.44 13.12
C ASP A 16 -7.21 -8.93 11.70
N ALA A 17 -6.61 -7.76 11.57
CA ALA A 17 -6.27 -7.23 10.25
C ALA A 17 -5.27 -8.15 9.55
N VAL A 18 -4.24 -8.59 10.27
CA VAL A 18 -3.21 -9.44 9.70
C VAL A 18 -3.75 -10.84 9.41
N ALA A 19 -4.59 -11.36 10.31
CA ALA A 19 -5.15 -12.70 10.13
C ALA A 19 -6.01 -12.81 8.86
N ALA A 20 -6.59 -11.70 8.42
CA ALA A 20 -7.43 -11.70 7.24
C ALA A 20 -6.64 -11.58 5.93
N MET A 21 -5.33 -11.39 6.00
CA MET A 21 -4.52 -11.13 4.82
C MET A 21 -4.04 -12.40 4.14
N SER A 22 -3.81 -12.31 2.84
CA SER A 22 -3.21 -13.34 2.02
C SER A 22 -1.95 -12.79 1.36
N PRO A 23 -1.01 -13.65 0.95
CA PRO A 23 0.20 -13.16 0.27
C PRO A 23 -0.13 -12.30 -0.94
N SER A 24 0.68 -11.28 -1.16
CA SER A 24 0.53 -10.38 -2.30
C SER A 24 1.89 -10.23 -3.00
N ASN A 25 1.90 -9.59 -4.17
CA ASN A 25 3.10 -9.54 -4.98
C ASN A 25 3.28 -8.19 -5.68
N TYR A 26 3.05 -7.10 -4.96
CA TYR A 26 3.26 -5.78 -5.54
C TYR A 26 4.75 -5.48 -5.71
N VAL A 27 5.59 -5.98 -4.79
CA VAL A 27 7.02 -5.81 -4.88
C VAL A 27 7.59 -6.86 -5.80
N THR A 28 8.34 -6.46 -6.80
CA THR A 28 8.88 -7.38 -7.80
C THR A 28 10.41 -7.45 -7.71
N ALA A 29 10.98 -8.45 -8.38
CA ALA A 29 12.44 -8.58 -8.42
C ALA A 29 13.08 -7.35 -9.08
N GLN A 30 12.38 -6.71 -10.00
CA GLN A 30 12.93 -5.55 -10.68
C GLN A 30 13.00 -4.33 -9.77
N THR A 31 12.08 -4.19 -8.83
CA THR A 31 12.06 -3.02 -7.97
C THR A 31 12.77 -3.26 -6.65
N LEU A 32 12.87 -4.51 -6.20
CA LEU A 32 13.45 -4.82 -4.89
C LEU A 32 14.92 -4.44 -4.82
N ARG A 33 15.29 -3.76 -3.73
CA ARG A 33 16.68 -3.34 -3.51
C ARG A 33 17.29 -4.00 -2.29
N ASP A 34 16.49 -4.33 -1.28
CA ASP A 34 16.99 -4.86 -0.02
C ASP A 34 15.88 -5.59 0.71
N GLY A 35 16.21 -6.66 1.39
CA GLY A 35 15.29 -7.37 2.26
C GLY A 35 14.28 -8.23 1.52
N ASP A 36 13.36 -8.78 2.29
CA ASP A 36 12.26 -9.58 1.77
C ASP A 36 10.98 -9.06 2.42
N PRO A 37 10.08 -8.45 1.67
CA PRO A 37 8.87 -7.87 2.26
C PRO A 37 7.91 -8.91 2.82
N ALA A 38 7.91 -10.13 2.32
CA ALA A 38 6.94 -11.14 2.73
C ALA A 38 5.54 -10.53 2.80
N GLU A 39 5.18 -9.78 1.78
CA GLU A 39 3.99 -8.94 1.82
C GLU A 39 2.69 -9.71 1.82
N ARG A 40 1.70 -9.12 2.48
CA ARG A 40 0.36 -9.69 2.57
C ARG A 40 -0.65 -8.57 2.44
N GLU A 41 -1.86 -8.92 2.02
CA GLU A 41 -2.87 -7.92 1.73
C GLU A 41 -4.27 -8.45 2.00
N ALA A 42 -5.18 -7.55 2.38
CA ALA A 42 -6.61 -7.81 2.39
C ALA A 42 -7.29 -6.66 1.65
N VAL A 43 -8.10 -6.98 0.65
CA VAL A 43 -8.86 -5.96 -0.09
C VAL A 43 -10.25 -5.86 0.53
N HIS A 44 -10.65 -4.65 0.91
CA HIS A 44 -11.93 -4.42 1.57
C HIS A 44 -12.99 -3.88 0.62
N LEU A 45 -12.57 -3.17 -0.40
CA LEU A 45 -13.48 -2.59 -1.37
C LEU A 45 -12.78 -2.44 -2.71
N THR A 46 -13.46 -2.80 -3.78
CA THR A 46 -13.03 -2.48 -5.14
C THR A 46 -14.21 -1.85 -5.84
N SER A 47 -14.00 -0.69 -6.46
CA SER A 47 -15.07 -0.02 -7.18
C SER A 47 -15.51 -0.84 -8.39
N ALA A 48 -16.71 -0.56 -8.89
CA ALA A 48 -17.27 -1.32 -10.01
C ALA A 48 -16.41 -1.23 -11.27
N ASP A 49 -15.67 -0.13 -11.44
CA ASP A 49 -14.80 0.05 -12.60
C ASP A 49 -13.37 -0.41 -12.33
N ASP A 50 -13.12 -1.04 -11.17
CA ASP A 50 -11.81 -1.56 -10.75
C ASP A 50 -10.72 -0.50 -10.59
N LYS A 51 -11.07 0.76 -10.57
CA LYS A 51 -10.05 1.82 -10.48
C LYS A 51 -9.76 2.26 -9.07
N PHE A 52 -10.66 2.01 -8.14
CA PHE A 52 -10.49 2.44 -6.76
C PHE A 52 -10.52 1.23 -5.83
N THR A 53 -9.50 1.12 -4.98
CA THR A 53 -9.36 -0.02 -4.06
C THR A 53 -9.06 0.50 -2.67
N VAL A 54 -9.72 -0.09 -1.68
CA VAL A 54 -9.40 0.12 -0.26
C VAL A 54 -8.92 -1.20 0.29
N GLY A 55 -7.78 -1.18 0.98
CA GLY A 55 -7.22 -2.41 1.51
C GLY A 55 -6.34 -2.17 2.73
N SER A 56 -5.82 -3.27 3.25
CA SER A 56 -4.79 -3.28 4.28
C SER A 56 -3.62 -4.09 3.75
N TRP A 57 -2.40 -3.70 4.15
CA TRP A 57 -1.18 -4.30 3.62
C TRP A 57 -0.16 -4.42 4.74
N ARG A 58 0.60 -5.51 4.70
CA ARG A 58 1.64 -5.76 5.67
C ARG A 58 2.93 -6.12 4.97
N ALA A 59 4.06 -5.63 5.49
CA ALA A 59 5.37 -6.00 4.96
C ALA A 59 6.40 -6.05 6.07
N GLU A 60 7.36 -6.97 5.92
CA GLU A 60 8.56 -7.00 6.74
C GLU A 60 9.52 -5.93 6.24
N PRO A 61 10.56 -5.58 7.01
CA PRO A 61 11.52 -4.57 6.56
C PRO A 61 12.14 -4.92 5.20
N TYR A 62 12.08 -3.97 4.30
CA TYR A 62 12.62 -4.12 2.95
C TYR A 62 12.73 -2.75 2.31
N ALA A 63 13.37 -2.68 1.15
CA ALA A 63 13.40 -1.46 0.36
C ALA A 63 13.25 -1.78 -1.10
N GLU A 64 12.56 -0.91 -1.82
CA GLU A 64 12.43 -0.99 -3.26
C GLU A 64 12.56 0.41 -3.86
N TYR A 65 12.93 0.46 -5.12
CA TYR A 65 12.92 1.72 -5.86
C TYR A 65 11.76 1.70 -6.83
N ILE A 66 10.89 2.70 -6.73
CA ILE A 66 9.71 2.81 -7.55
C ILE A 66 9.94 3.90 -8.59
N GLU A 67 9.83 3.55 -9.88
CA GLU A 67 10.03 4.51 -10.94
C GLU A 67 8.77 5.26 -11.33
N ASN A 68 7.61 4.69 -11.04
CA ASN A 68 6.36 5.29 -11.48
C ASN A 68 5.23 4.72 -10.63
N TYR A 69 4.90 5.42 -9.54
CA TYR A 69 3.83 4.95 -8.65
C TYR A 69 2.53 4.83 -9.43
N PRO A 70 1.78 3.75 -9.29
CA PRO A 70 0.70 3.45 -10.23
C PRO A 70 -0.56 4.30 -10.07
N GLY A 71 -0.76 4.95 -8.95
CA GLY A 71 -2.00 5.68 -8.73
C GLY A 71 -1.86 6.73 -7.66
N ASP A 72 -2.96 7.39 -7.35
CA ASP A 72 -3.04 8.35 -6.25
C ASP A 72 -3.50 7.60 -5.03
N GLU A 73 -2.68 7.60 -3.98
CA GLU A 73 -2.93 6.78 -2.81
C GLU A 73 -2.94 7.60 -1.53
N TYR A 74 -3.91 7.30 -0.66
CA TYR A 74 -3.92 7.72 0.73
C TYR A 74 -3.52 6.53 1.57
N THR A 75 -2.61 6.73 2.52
CA THR A 75 -2.13 5.68 3.41
C THR A 75 -2.17 6.14 4.86
N ARG A 76 -2.63 5.26 5.74
CA ARG A 76 -2.52 5.44 7.17
C ARG A 76 -1.71 4.31 7.75
N VAL A 77 -0.67 4.65 8.51
CA VAL A 77 0.17 3.65 9.17
C VAL A 77 -0.48 3.23 10.49
N LEU A 78 -0.66 1.94 10.68
CA LEU A 78 -1.21 1.39 11.93
C LEU A 78 -0.11 0.87 12.83
N GLU A 79 0.91 0.21 12.26
CA GLU A 79 2.04 -0.35 13.00
C GLU A 79 3.30 -0.22 12.17
N GLY A 80 4.44 -0.14 12.84
CA GLY A 80 5.73 -0.12 12.17
C GLY A 80 6.11 1.26 11.66
N SER A 81 7.03 1.29 10.72
CA SER A 81 7.47 2.56 10.17
C SER A 81 7.94 2.42 8.73
N ILE A 82 7.83 3.52 7.99
CA ILE A 82 8.19 3.57 6.59
C ILE A 82 8.87 4.91 6.30
N THR A 83 9.91 4.87 5.49
CA THR A 83 10.58 6.08 5.01
C THR A 83 10.50 6.14 3.49
N LEU A 84 10.02 7.27 2.99
CA LEU A 84 9.89 7.52 1.57
C LEU A 84 10.88 8.60 1.20
N THR A 85 11.79 8.29 0.27
CA THR A 85 12.79 9.27 -0.17
C THR A 85 12.61 9.48 -1.66
N GLY A 86 12.10 10.65 -2.03
CA GLY A 86 11.89 10.96 -3.44
C GLY A 86 13.19 11.21 -4.17
N ASP A 87 13.11 11.31 -5.49
CA ASP A 87 14.29 11.60 -6.31
C ASP A 87 14.86 12.99 -6.02
N ASP A 88 14.09 13.86 -5.35
CA ASP A 88 14.61 15.15 -4.91
C ASP A 88 15.51 15.03 -3.68
N GLY A 89 15.66 13.82 -3.13
CA GLY A 89 16.50 13.59 -1.96
C GLY A 89 15.82 13.88 -0.64
N VAL A 90 14.56 14.29 -0.65
CA VAL A 90 13.83 14.59 0.60
C VAL A 90 13.24 13.31 1.15
N ALA A 91 13.53 13.01 2.41
CA ALA A 91 13.04 11.81 3.07
C ALA A 91 11.93 12.17 4.06
N HIS A 92 10.87 11.36 4.07
CA HIS A 92 9.78 11.48 5.01
C HIS A 92 9.60 10.16 5.72
N THR A 93 9.51 10.17 7.05
CA THR A 93 9.32 8.96 7.83
C THR A 93 7.97 9.03 8.55
N PHE A 94 7.22 7.94 8.49
CA PHE A 94 5.89 7.86 9.09
C PHE A 94 5.82 6.66 10.01
N GLY A 95 5.15 6.82 11.14
CA GLY A 95 4.93 5.77 12.12
C GLY A 95 3.45 5.67 12.48
N PRO A 96 3.11 4.86 13.51
CA PRO A 96 1.71 4.57 13.83
C PRO A 96 0.91 5.85 14.04
N GLY A 97 -0.25 5.92 13.39
CA GLY A 97 -1.14 7.07 13.47
C GLY A 97 -0.87 8.13 12.42
N ASP A 98 0.27 8.08 11.74
CA ASP A 98 0.55 9.04 10.67
C ASP A 98 -0.14 8.65 9.39
N SER A 99 -0.42 9.64 8.57
CA SER A 99 -1.00 9.44 7.23
C SER A 99 -0.22 10.23 6.21
N PHE A 100 -0.26 9.75 4.98
CA PHE A 100 0.37 10.48 3.88
C PHE A 100 -0.31 10.13 2.57
N THR A 101 0.01 10.89 1.54
CA THR A 101 -0.45 10.58 0.19
C THR A 101 0.74 10.45 -0.74
N LEU A 102 0.58 9.58 -1.73
CA LEU A 102 1.50 9.47 -2.86
C LEU A 102 0.72 9.75 -4.13
N THR A 103 1.33 10.49 -5.04
CA THR A 103 0.69 10.83 -6.30
C THR A 103 1.12 9.84 -7.36
N LYS A 104 0.24 9.56 -8.30
CA LYS A 104 0.62 8.77 -9.47
C LYS A 104 1.86 9.37 -10.13
N GLY A 105 2.81 8.51 -10.44
CA GLY A 105 4.07 8.94 -11.05
C GLY A 105 5.19 9.23 -10.06
N TRP A 106 4.92 9.16 -8.76
CA TRP A 106 5.98 9.40 -7.78
C TRP A 106 7.14 8.42 -8.01
N ARG A 107 8.37 8.94 -7.82
CA ARG A 107 9.58 8.16 -7.98
C ARG A 107 10.42 8.28 -6.73
N GLY A 108 10.95 7.17 -6.28
CA GLY A 108 11.84 7.22 -5.11
C GLY A 108 12.00 5.87 -4.44
N GLU A 109 12.69 5.90 -3.31
CA GLU A 109 12.89 4.72 -2.49
C GLU A 109 11.74 4.60 -1.51
N TYR A 110 11.18 3.41 -1.45
CA TYR A 110 10.09 3.04 -0.55
C TYR A 110 10.70 2.03 0.42
N ARG A 111 10.94 2.44 1.67
CA ARG A 111 11.65 1.59 2.63
C ARG A 111 10.82 1.38 3.89
N VAL A 112 10.51 0.13 4.17
CA VAL A 112 9.87 -0.27 5.42
C VAL A 112 11.00 -0.54 6.41
N THR A 113 11.03 0.22 7.51
CA THR A 113 12.11 0.13 8.49
C THR A 113 11.76 -0.73 9.68
N GLU A 114 10.45 -0.87 9.98
CA GLU A 114 9.95 -1.79 11.00
C GLU A 114 8.73 -2.48 10.42
N PRO A 115 8.39 -3.71 10.85
CA PRO A 115 7.25 -4.41 10.25
C PRO A 115 6.03 -3.52 10.18
N LEU A 116 5.54 -3.32 8.97
CA LEU A 116 4.53 -2.32 8.65
C LEU A 116 3.15 -2.95 8.51
N VAL A 117 2.14 -2.32 9.11
CA VAL A 117 0.75 -2.56 8.77
C VAL A 117 0.14 -1.23 8.42
N LYS A 118 -0.45 -1.13 7.25
CA LYS A 118 -1.08 0.10 6.80
C LYS A 118 -2.46 -0.17 6.22
N GLN A 119 -3.32 0.85 6.26
CA GLN A 119 -4.54 0.88 5.49
C GLN A 119 -4.33 1.85 4.34
N PHE A 120 -4.90 1.55 3.18
CA PHE A 120 -4.74 2.41 2.02
C PHE A 120 -6.02 2.51 1.22
N ALA A 121 -6.13 3.61 0.48
CA ALA A 121 -7.14 3.80 -0.54
C ALA A 121 -6.41 4.33 -1.76
N ILE A 122 -6.52 3.65 -2.89
CA ILE A 122 -5.78 4.02 -4.08
C ILE A 122 -6.70 4.09 -5.30
N TYR A 123 -6.50 5.14 -6.10
CA TYR A 123 -7.17 5.29 -7.38
C TYR A 123 -6.13 5.07 -8.47
N VAL A 124 -6.34 4.05 -9.29
CA VAL A 124 -5.44 3.72 -10.39
C VAL A 124 -6.22 3.90 -11.69
N PRO A 125 -5.98 4.99 -12.43
CA PRO A 125 -6.70 5.19 -13.69
C PRO A 125 -6.20 4.14 -14.67
N GLY A 126 -7.08 3.36 -15.17
CA GLY A 126 -6.66 2.20 -15.91
C GLY A 126 -6.40 2.42 -17.35
N GLU A 127 -6.31 3.64 -17.77
CA GLU A 127 -6.28 3.83 -19.13
C GLU A 127 -5.03 3.54 -19.74
N ALA A 128 -4.06 3.68 -19.04
CA ALA A 128 -2.82 3.67 -19.69
C ALA A 128 -2.44 2.39 -20.25
N ARG A 129 -3.14 1.39 -19.94
CA ARG A 129 -2.78 0.27 -20.40
C ARG A 129 -3.16 -0.05 -21.64
N THR A 130 -3.70 0.58 -22.24
CA THR A 130 -4.11 0.08 -23.49
C THR A 130 -2.97 -0.38 -24.34
#